data_7679c589d6eb9a1f382e8cc364ac0516
#
_entry.id   7679c589d6eb9a1f382e8cc364ac0516
#
_cell.length_a   1.000
_cell.length_b   1.000
_cell.length_c   1.000
_cell.angle_alpha   90.00
_cell.angle_beta   90.00
_cell.angle_gamma   90.00
#
_symmetry.space_group_name_H-M   'P 1'
#
loop_
_entity.id
_entity.type
_entity.pdbx_description
1 polymer ?
#
loop_
_entity_poly.entity_id
_entity_poly.type
_entity_poly.pdbx_seq_one_letter_code
_entity_poly.pdbx_strand_id
1 'polypeptide(L)'
;AMAMQGSCISNVDVGSATVKLADDGSFNLIIGAADMGTGCDTILAQMVAECMDCSVDDVAVFGADTDASPYDSGSYASSTTYITGKAVEMACAKLKTQLCGIAAGMLGCSTEEVVFENGRVKQINTEKSVSLAEISVKDQVNNDIAAVATASHSSPVSPPPYMVGMVEIELDKDTGEVKILDYVAVVDCGITINPALARIQTEGGIVQGIGHTLFENITYDRNGRPIESSFLQYKVPTRLDMGHLRVEFENSYE
;
A
#
# COMPACT_ATOMS: atom_id res chain seq x y z
N ALA A 1 -7.29 26.12 1.50
CA ALA A 1 -8.44 25.22 1.68
C ALA A 1 -8.00 23.98 2.46
N MET A 2 -8.98 23.29 3.05
CA MET A 2 -8.73 22.05 3.79
C MET A 2 -9.62 20.95 3.22
N ALA A 3 -9.07 19.75 3.08
CA ALA A 3 -9.78 18.58 2.60
C ALA A 3 -9.62 17.40 3.58
N MET A 4 -10.57 16.48 3.54
CA MET A 4 -10.58 15.26 4.35
C MET A 4 -11.28 14.16 3.54
N GLN A 5 -10.79 12.93 3.65
CA GLN A 5 -11.40 11.75 3.03
C GLN A 5 -11.30 10.56 3.98
N GLY A 6 -12.16 9.56 3.86
CA GLY A 6 -11.97 8.28 4.54
C GLY A 6 -10.93 7.40 3.84
N SER A 7 -10.34 6.47 4.58
CA SER A 7 -9.34 5.51 4.07
C SER A 7 -9.93 4.13 3.73
N CYS A 8 -11.25 3.97 3.82
CA CYS A 8 -11.99 2.77 3.43
C CYS A 8 -13.51 3.03 3.54
N ILE A 9 -14.31 2.08 3.08
CA ILE A 9 -15.73 2.01 3.44
C ILE A 9 -15.87 1.03 4.61
N SER A 10 -16.22 1.57 5.79
CA SER A 10 -16.31 0.81 7.04
C SER A 10 -17.23 -0.41 6.91
N ASN A 11 -16.75 -1.57 7.36
CA ASN A 11 -17.44 -2.87 7.31
C ASN A 11 -17.81 -3.38 5.91
N VAL A 12 -17.27 -2.77 4.84
CA VAL A 12 -17.52 -3.17 3.44
C VAL A 12 -16.22 -3.62 2.78
N ASP A 13 -15.15 -2.82 2.90
CA ASP A 13 -13.90 -3.16 2.27
C ASP A 13 -13.23 -4.34 2.96
N VAL A 14 -12.74 -5.26 2.16
CA VAL A 14 -12.00 -6.45 2.59
C VAL A 14 -10.72 -6.54 1.78
N GLY A 15 -9.59 -6.61 2.46
CA GLY A 15 -8.30 -6.93 1.87
C GLY A 15 -7.78 -8.25 2.42
N SER A 16 -7.12 -9.02 1.59
CA SER A 16 -6.54 -10.30 1.99
C SER A 16 -5.11 -10.44 1.47
N ALA A 17 -4.29 -11.13 2.24
CA ALA A 17 -2.91 -11.41 1.89
C ALA A 17 -2.53 -12.83 2.30
N THR A 18 -1.73 -13.48 1.46
CA THR A 18 -1.05 -14.74 1.77
C THR A 18 0.45 -14.51 1.72
N VAL A 19 1.15 -14.88 2.78
CA VAL A 19 2.62 -14.84 2.84
C VAL A 19 3.13 -16.26 2.95
N LYS A 20 4.03 -16.66 2.04
CA LYS A 20 4.60 -17.99 1.96
C LYS A 20 6.12 -17.90 2.06
N LEU A 21 6.72 -18.75 2.87
CA LEU A 21 8.16 -18.96 2.90
C LEU A 21 8.59 -19.82 1.70
N ALA A 22 9.59 -19.37 0.94
CA ALA A 22 10.24 -20.12 -0.12
C ALA A 22 11.42 -20.96 0.42
N ASP A 23 11.91 -21.88 -0.39
CA ASP A 23 12.96 -22.86 0.02
C ASP A 23 14.33 -22.21 0.25
N ASP A 24 14.59 -21.07 -0.34
CA ASP A 24 15.82 -20.29 -0.13
C ASP A 24 15.73 -19.37 1.10
N GLY A 25 14.57 -19.27 1.75
CA GLY A 25 14.32 -18.40 2.90
C GLY A 25 13.72 -17.05 2.53
N SER A 26 13.47 -16.79 1.26
CA SER A 26 12.72 -15.62 0.77
C SER A 26 11.21 -15.77 0.97
N PHE A 27 10.44 -14.71 0.70
CA PHE A 27 9.00 -14.70 0.87
C PHE A 27 8.27 -14.43 -0.44
N ASN A 28 7.13 -15.09 -0.63
CA ASN A 28 6.17 -14.75 -1.66
C ASN A 28 4.96 -14.10 -0.99
N LEU A 29 4.66 -12.87 -1.38
CA LEU A 29 3.44 -12.16 -1.01
C LEU A 29 2.42 -12.29 -2.13
N ILE A 30 1.27 -12.89 -1.85
CA ILE A 30 0.17 -13.06 -2.79
C ILE A 30 -1.00 -12.21 -2.30
N ILE A 31 -1.44 -11.25 -3.13
CA ILE A 31 -2.47 -10.26 -2.79
C ILE A 31 -3.52 -10.17 -3.89
N GLY A 32 -4.77 -9.87 -3.52
CA GLY A 32 -5.84 -9.55 -4.47
C GLY A 32 -5.81 -8.09 -4.95
N ALA A 33 -5.14 -7.21 -4.22
CA ALA A 33 -5.01 -5.81 -4.60
C ALA A 33 -4.25 -5.65 -5.93
N ALA A 34 -4.78 -4.79 -6.82
CA ALA A 34 -4.16 -4.50 -8.11
C ALA A 34 -3.39 -3.19 -8.04
N ASP A 35 -2.13 -3.19 -8.45
CA ASP A 35 -1.37 -1.96 -8.63
C ASP A 35 -1.79 -1.25 -9.92
N MET A 36 -2.50 -0.15 -9.76
CA MET A 36 -2.97 0.70 -10.85
C MET A 36 -2.13 2.00 -10.98
N GLY A 37 -0.89 1.98 -10.52
CA GLY A 37 0.00 3.15 -10.41
C GLY A 37 0.08 3.73 -9.00
N THR A 38 -0.51 3.07 -8.02
CA THR A 38 -0.46 3.48 -6.61
C THR A 38 0.83 3.07 -5.90
N GLY A 39 1.56 2.10 -6.46
CA GLY A 39 2.75 1.50 -5.84
C GLY A 39 2.39 0.51 -4.73
N CYS A 40 1.18 -0.07 -4.75
CA CYS A 40 0.73 -0.96 -3.68
C CYS A 40 1.59 -2.23 -3.58
N ASP A 41 2.06 -2.79 -4.68
CA ASP A 41 2.96 -3.95 -4.66
C ASP A 41 4.24 -3.63 -3.88
N THR A 42 4.82 -2.46 -4.11
CA THR A 42 6.04 -2.01 -3.40
C THR A 42 5.79 -1.81 -1.92
N ILE A 43 4.75 -1.08 -1.54
CA ILE A 43 4.50 -0.78 -0.12
C ILE A 43 4.10 -2.03 0.68
N LEU A 44 3.34 -2.94 0.07
CA LEU A 44 2.95 -4.18 0.75
C LEU A 44 4.15 -5.14 0.88
N ALA A 45 5.09 -5.15 -0.09
CA ALA A 45 6.37 -5.83 0.07
C ALA A 45 7.22 -5.23 1.20
N GLN A 46 7.28 -3.89 1.30
CA GLN A 46 7.96 -3.21 2.40
C GLN A 46 7.34 -3.57 3.77
N MET A 47 6.01 -3.70 3.85
CA MET A 47 5.34 -4.15 5.07
C MET A 47 5.71 -5.60 5.44
N VAL A 48 5.80 -6.52 4.45
CA VAL A 48 6.30 -7.88 4.72
C VAL A 48 7.73 -7.84 5.22
N ALA A 49 8.61 -7.06 4.54
CA ALA A 49 10.02 -6.95 4.91
C ALA A 49 10.21 -6.45 6.34
N GLU A 50 9.49 -5.40 6.73
CA GLU A 50 9.47 -4.88 8.10
C GLU A 50 8.93 -5.94 9.09
N CYS A 51 7.78 -6.55 8.77
CA CYS A 51 7.21 -7.58 9.62
C CYS A 51 8.11 -8.81 9.77
N MET A 52 8.81 -9.21 8.72
CA MET A 52 9.63 -10.43 8.72
C MET A 52 11.13 -10.15 8.96
N ASP A 53 11.46 -8.89 9.27
CA ASP A 53 12.84 -8.46 9.57
C ASP A 53 13.85 -8.94 8.51
N CYS A 54 13.52 -8.66 7.23
CA CYS A 54 14.31 -9.04 6.06
C CYS A 54 14.44 -7.89 5.06
N SER A 55 15.20 -8.08 4.00
CA SER A 55 15.27 -7.10 2.91
C SER A 55 13.97 -7.12 2.08
N VAL A 56 13.59 -5.97 1.53
CA VAL A 56 12.50 -5.92 0.55
C VAL A 56 12.83 -6.74 -0.72
N ASP A 57 14.11 -6.90 -1.04
CA ASP A 57 14.57 -7.72 -2.16
C ASP A 57 14.31 -9.23 -1.94
N ASP A 58 14.08 -9.65 -0.69
CA ASP A 58 13.71 -11.02 -0.33
C ASP A 58 12.20 -11.28 -0.44
N VAL A 59 11.40 -10.29 -0.91
CA VAL A 59 9.96 -10.40 -1.01
C VAL A 59 9.51 -10.31 -2.47
N ALA A 60 9.08 -11.43 -3.05
CA ALA A 60 8.47 -11.47 -4.37
C ALA A 60 6.95 -11.25 -4.25
N VAL A 61 6.41 -10.27 -4.98
CA VAL A 61 4.98 -9.96 -4.99
C VAL A 61 4.30 -10.62 -6.18
N PHE A 62 3.18 -11.27 -5.93
CA PHE A 62 2.28 -11.82 -6.93
C PHE A 62 0.87 -11.26 -6.66
N GLY A 63 0.45 -10.31 -7.48
CA GLY A 63 -0.80 -9.58 -7.26
C GLY A 63 -1.81 -9.72 -8.38
N ALA A 64 -3.09 -9.51 -8.04
CA ALA A 64 -4.20 -9.32 -8.97
C ALA A 64 -4.48 -10.49 -9.94
N ASP A 65 -4.12 -11.71 -9.56
CA ASP A 65 -4.53 -12.91 -10.28
C ASP A 65 -5.77 -13.52 -9.62
N THR A 66 -6.91 -13.42 -10.28
CA THR A 66 -8.20 -13.88 -9.73
C THR A 66 -8.29 -15.40 -9.54
N ASP A 67 -7.41 -16.18 -10.16
CA ASP A 67 -7.37 -17.63 -10.00
C ASP A 67 -6.52 -18.07 -8.79
N ALA A 68 -5.56 -17.25 -8.38
CA ALA A 68 -4.59 -17.61 -7.34
C ALA A 68 -4.61 -16.66 -6.12
N SER A 69 -4.97 -15.40 -6.30
CA SER A 69 -4.95 -14.41 -5.22
C SER A 69 -6.12 -14.58 -4.24
N PRO A 70 -5.92 -14.31 -2.95
CA PRO A 70 -7.02 -14.25 -2.00
C PRO A 70 -7.94 -13.06 -2.34
N TYR A 71 -9.17 -13.10 -1.83
CA TYR A 71 -10.18 -12.10 -2.11
C TYR A 71 -9.75 -10.69 -1.68
N ASP A 72 -9.98 -9.72 -2.55
CA ASP A 72 -9.85 -8.30 -2.29
C ASP A 72 -11.05 -7.59 -2.93
N SER A 73 -11.64 -6.63 -2.25
CA SER A 73 -12.82 -5.94 -2.75
C SER A 73 -12.53 -4.88 -3.79
N GLY A 74 -11.27 -4.52 -3.97
CA GLY A 74 -10.79 -3.52 -4.92
C GLY A 74 -10.17 -2.30 -4.25
N SER A 75 -9.35 -1.57 -5.00
CA SER A 75 -8.60 -0.40 -4.53
C SER A 75 -9.41 0.90 -4.59
N TYR A 76 -10.68 0.87 -4.24
CA TYR A 76 -11.55 2.05 -4.14
C TYR A 76 -11.52 2.64 -2.72
N ALA A 77 -12.06 3.85 -2.56
CA ALA A 77 -12.09 4.58 -1.29
C ALA A 77 -10.73 4.71 -0.58
N SER A 78 -9.63 4.63 -1.34
CA SER A 78 -8.25 4.71 -0.83
C SER A 78 -7.92 3.65 0.23
N SER A 79 -8.44 2.44 0.10
CA SER A 79 -8.44 1.43 1.16
C SER A 79 -7.19 0.56 1.23
N THR A 80 -6.49 0.35 0.11
CA THR A 80 -5.47 -0.71 -0.04
C THR A 80 -4.41 -0.69 1.05
N THR A 81 -3.76 0.46 1.29
CA THR A 81 -2.70 0.55 2.31
C THR A 81 -3.21 0.20 3.70
N TYR A 82 -4.38 0.72 4.08
CA TYR A 82 -4.94 0.53 5.41
C TYR A 82 -5.54 -0.88 5.60
N ILE A 83 -6.35 -1.35 4.65
CA ILE A 83 -7.08 -2.62 4.76
C ILE A 83 -6.21 -3.81 4.38
N THR A 84 -5.63 -3.81 3.16
CA THR A 84 -4.78 -4.92 2.72
C THR A 84 -3.45 -4.94 3.44
N GLY A 85 -2.88 -3.77 3.79
CA GLY A 85 -1.70 -3.68 4.63
C GLY A 85 -1.90 -4.34 6.01
N LYS A 86 -3.05 -4.14 6.65
CA LYS A 86 -3.38 -4.84 7.90
C LYS A 86 -3.53 -6.35 7.73
N ALA A 87 -4.07 -6.79 6.60
CA ALA A 87 -4.11 -8.23 6.28
C ALA A 87 -2.70 -8.82 6.11
N VAL A 88 -1.77 -8.07 5.48
CA VAL A 88 -0.35 -8.45 5.39
C VAL A 88 0.27 -8.61 6.78
N GLU A 89 0.12 -7.61 7.65
CA GLU A 89 0.62 -7.67 9.04
C GLU A 89 0.09 -8.92 9.78
N MET A 90 -1.21 -9.18 9.67
CA MET A 90 -1.86 -10.33 10.28
C MET A 90 -1.35 -11.67 9.71
N ALA A 91 -1.11 -11.74 8.40
CA ALA A 91 -0.56 -12.93 7.75
C ALA A 91 0.88 -13.18 8.21
N CYS A 92 1.70 -12.14 8.27
CA CYS A 92 3.07 -12.21 8.78
C CYS A 92 3.12 -12.68 10.25
N ALA A 93 2.25 -12.16 11.11
CA ALA A 93 2.17 -12.58 12.50
C ALA A 93 1.82 -14.07 12.64
N LYS A 94 0.87 -14.56 11.85
CA LYS A 94 0.53 -15.99 11.81
C LYS A 94 1.71 -16.83 11.29
N LEU A 95 2.39 -16.37 10.24
CA LEU A 95 3.54 -17.06 9.68
C LEU A 95 4.69 -17.13 10.70
N LYS A 96 5.02 -16.03 11.38
CA LYS A 96 6.02 -16.01 12.45
C LYS A 96 5.73 -17.06 13.52
N THR A 97 4.48 -17.19 13.93
CA THR A 97 4.06 -18.20 14.92
C THR A 97 4.34 -19.61 14.41
N GLN A 98 4.04 -19.91 13.15
CA GLN A 98 4.35 -21.20 12.52
C GLN A 98 5.86 -21.46 12.49
N LEU A 99 6.66 -20.47 12.03
CA LEU A 99 8.10 -20.56 11.91
C LEU A 99 8.77 -20.79 13.29
N CYS A 100 8.33 -20.07 14.31
CA CYS A 100 8.81 -20.29 15.68
C CYS A 100 8.48 -21.69 16.20
N GLY A 101 7.29 -22.21 15.89
CA GLY A 101 6.90 -23.58 16.25
C GLY A 101 7.79 -24.65 15.60
N ILE A 102 8.05 -24.52 14.30
CA ILE A 102 8.92 -25.45 13.56
C ILE A 102 10.35 -25.39 14.10
N ALA A 103 10.88 -24.16 14.26
CA ALA A 103 12.24 -23.95 14.76
C ALA A 103 12.43 -24.45 16.20
N ALA A 104 11.45 -24.27 17.08
CA ALA A 104 11.50 -24.79 18.45
C ALA A 104 11.64 -26.33 18.44
N GLY A 105 10.87 -27.02 17.59
CA GLY A 105 11.02 -28.45 17.38
C GLY A 105 12.38 -28.84 16.84
N MET A 106 12.99 -28.09 15.93
CA MET A 106 14.35 -28.31 15.41
C MET A 106 15.44 -28.10 16.49
N LEU A 107 15.24 -27.10 17.36
CA LEU A 107 16.17 -26.74 18.42
C LEU A 107 15.99 -27.60 19.67
N GLY A 108 14.90 -28.39 19.76
CA GLY A 108 14.59 -29.25 20.92
C GLY A 108 14.17 -28.45 22.15
N CYS A 109 13.47 -27.33 21.97
CA CYS A 109 13.01 -26.44 23.04
C CYS A 109 11.51 -26.09 22.88
N SER A 110 10.95 -25.32 23.81
CA SER A 110 9.57 -24.84 23.70
C SER A 110 9.48 -23.61 22.82
N THR A 111 8.28 -23.31 22.30
CA THR A 111 8.03 -22.10 21.50
C THR A 111 8.20 -20.80 22.28
N GLU A 112 8.11 -20.83 23.60
CA GLU A 112 8.34 -19.69 24.47
C GLU A 112 9.84 -19.38 24.66
N GLU A 113 10.72 -20.34 24.29
CA GLU A 113 12.18 -20.20 24.39
C GLU A 113 12.82 -19.76 23.07
N VAL A 114 12.03 -19.42 22.07
CA VAL A 114 12.54 -18.92 20.78
C VAL A 114 12.03 -17.52 20.47
N VAL A 115 12.81 -16.78 19.69
CA VAL A 115 12.47 -15.45 19.17
C VAL A 115 12.80 -15.38 17.69
N PHE A 116 11.90 -14.74 16.91
CA PHE A 116 12.15 -14.41 15.51
C PHE A 116 12.88 -13.06 15.44
N GLU A 117 14.09 -13.05 14.91
CA GLU A 117 14.93 -11.86 14.86
C GLU A 117 15.94 -11.96 13.71
N ASN A 118 16.16 -10.85 12.97
CA ASN A 118 17.09 -10.76 11.84
C ASN A 118 16.93 -11.89 10.80
N GLY A 119 15.69 -12.17 10.40
CA GLY A 119 15.36 -13.21 9.44
C GLY A 119 15.75 -14.64 9.87
N ARG A 120 15.81 -14.90 11.17
CA ARG A 120 16.16 -16.21 11.79
C ARG A 120 15.30 -16.46 13.00
N VAL A 121 15.23 -17.72 13.43
CA VAL A 121 14.67 -18.06 14.74
C VAL A 121 15.80 -18.48 15.66
N LYS A 122 15.95 -17.79 16.78
CA LYS A 122 17.00 -17.99 17.78
C LYS A 122 16.42 -18.57 19.06
N GLN A 123 17.17 -19.44 19.73
CA GLN A 123 16.85 -19.87 21.10
C GLN A 123 17.33 -18.80 22.07
N ILE A 124 16.44 -18.30 22.91
CA ILE A 124 16.71 -17.27 23.92
C ILE A 124 17.82 -17.74 24.87
N ASN A 125 18.76 -16.85 25.21
CA ASN A 125 19.91 -17.11 26.09
C ASN A 125 20.88 -18.19 25.60
N THR A 126 20.88 -18.51 24.30
CA THR A 126 21.87 -19.44 23.68
C THR A 126 22.34 -18.86 22.34
N GLU A 127 23.42 -19.46 21.79
CA GLU A 127 23.92 -19.15 20.44
C GLU A 127 23.22 -19.96 19.34
N LYS A 128 22.26 -20.81 19.70
CA LYS A 128 21.60 -21.68 18.75
C LYS A 128 20.56 -20.88 17.95
N SER A 129 20.59 -21.05 16.65
CA SER A 129 19.60 -20.44 15.73
C SER A 129 19.36 -21.33 14.51
N VAL A 130 18.23 -21.14 13.87
CA VAL A 130 17.85 -21.81 12.62
C VAL A 130 17.52 -20.73 11.58
N SER A 131 18.02 -20.85 10.37
CA SER A 131 17.70 -19.97 9.25
C SER A 131 16.33 -20.30 8.66
N LEU A 132 15.74 -19.35 7.94
CA LEU A 132 14.48 -19.56 7.25
C LEU A 132 14.58 -20.66 6.18
N ALA A 133 15.68 -20.73 5.45
CA ALA A 133 15.93 -21.79 4.48
C ALA A 133 15.98 -23.19 5.15
N GLU A 134 16.63 -23.33 6.30
CA GLU A 134 16.66 -24.59 7.06
C GLU A 134 15.24 -24.96 7.55
N ILE A 135 14.46 -23.99 8.00
CA ILE A 135 13.06 -24.19 8.42
C ILE A 135 12.23 -24.67 7.24
N SER A 136 12.32 -24.00 6.08
CA SER A 136 11.54 -24.33 4.89
C SER A 136 11.81 -25.76 4.42
N VAL A 137 13.08 -26.15 4.29
CA VAL A 137 13.47 -27.50 3.88
C VAL A 137 12.98 -28.56 4.88
N LYS A 138 13.09 -28.27 6.18
CA LYS A 138 12.65 -29.18 7.24
C LYS A 138 11.14 -29.37 7.21
N ASP A 139 10.39 -28.31 7.00
CA ASP A 139 8.93 -28.35 7.00
C ASP A 139 8.40 -29.15 5.80
N GLN A 140 8.94 -28.90 4.61
CA GLN A 140 8.58 -29.64 3.39
C GLN A 140 8.87 -31.13 3.46
N VAL A 141 10.05 -31.50 4.02
CA VAL A 141 10.48 -32.89 4.04
C VAL A 141 9.79 -33.72 5.14
N ASN A 142 9.44 -33.09 6.29
CA ASN A 142 8.95 -33.83 7.43
C ASN A 142 7.44 -33.71 7.68
N ASN A 143 6.82 -32.62 7.19
CA ASN A 143 5.41 -32.32 7.47
C ASN A 143 4.54 -32.27 6.22
N ASP A 144 5.11 -32.37 5.02
CA ASP A 144 4.43 -32.25 3.73
C ASP A 144 3.65 -30.91 3.58
N ILE A 145 4.02 -29.87 4.31
CA ILE A 145 3.35 -28.57 4.36
C ILE A 145 4.39 -27.47 4.15
N ALA A 146 4.12 -26.57 3.23
CA ALA A 146 4.90 -25.34 3.11
C ALA A 146 4.44 -24.34 4.19
N ALA A 147 5.39 -23.66 4.83
CA ALA A 147 5.06 -22.57 5.77
C ALA A 147 4.37 -21.43 5.01
N VAL A 148 3.08 -21.29 5.26
CA VAL A 148 2.21 -20.31 4.59
C VAL A 148 1.12 -19.84 5.54
N ALA A 149 0.81 -18.56 5.48
CA ALA A 149 -0.27 -17.99 6.24
C ALA A 149 -1.11 -17.02 5.40
N THR A 150 -2.41 -17.11 5.57
CA THR A 150 -3.37 -16.20 4.93
C THR A 150 -4.16 -15.45 6.00
N ALA A 151 -4.40 -14.18 5.76
CA ALA A 151 -5.29 -13.36 6.57
C ALA A 151 -6.14 -12.45 5.71
N SER A 152 -7.31 -12.11 6.23
CA SER A 152 -8.22 -11.11 5.68
C SER A 152 -8.54 -10.08 6.75
N HIS A 153 -8.72 -8.85 6.35
CA HIS A 153 -9.08 -7.76 7.24
C HIS A 153 -10.19 -6.91 6.65
N SER A 154 -11.08 -6.45 7.51
CA SER A 154 -12.07 -5.41 7.27
C SER A 154 -12.13 -4.53 8.50
N SER A 155 -12.33 -3.23 8.34
CA SER A 155 -12.33 -2.30 9.48
C SER A 155 -13.71 -1.69 9.71
N PRO A 156 -14.16 -1.60 10.96
CA PRO A 156 -15.36 -0.83 11.32
C PRO A 156 -15.12 0.68 11.33
N VAL A 157 -13.86 1.11 11.23
CA VAL A 157 -13.45 2.52 11.27
C VAL A 157 -12.77 2.89 9.96
N SER A 158 -13.09 4.07 9.44
CA SER A 158 -12.43 4.68 8.28
C SER A 158 -11.64 5.91 8.76
N PRO A 159 -10.36 5.77 9.15
CA PRO A 159 -9.57 6.90 9.63
C PRO A 159 -9.35 7.90 8.50
N PRO A 160 -9.64 9.19 8.74
CA PRO A 160 -9.51 10.19 7.69
C PRO A 160 -8.09 10.77 7.63
N PRO A 161 -7.43 10.77 6.48
CA PRO A 161 -6.34 11.69 6.22
C PRO A 161 -6.87 13.11 6.04
N TYR A 162 -6.05 14.08 6.41
CA TYR A 162 -6.33 15.50 6.26
C TYR A 162 -5.30 16.15 5.36
N MET A 163 -5.71 17.15 4.60
CA MET A 163 -4.83 17.96 3.77
C MET A 163 -5.18 19.44 3.91
N VAL A 164 -4.18 20.29 4.03
CA VAL A 164 -4.30 21.74 3.85
C VAL A 164 -3.56 22.10 2.59
N GLY A 165 -4.29 22.71 1.63
CA GLY A 165 -3.73 23.20 0.36
C GLY A 165 -3.75 24.73 0.29
N MET A 166 -2.65 25.30 -0.19
CA MET A 166 -2.51 26.72 -0.52
C MET A 166 -2.05 26.85 -1.95
N VAL A 167 -2.65 27.79 -2.69
CA VAL A 167 -2.31 28.03 -4.09
C VAL A 167 -2.06 29.51 -4.32
N GLU A 168 -1.00 29.82 -5.06
CA GLU A 168 -0.72 31.13 -5.61
C GLU A 168 -1.04 31.14 -7.10
N ILE A 169 -1.85 32.10 -7.52
CA ILE A 169 -2.32 32.20 -8.90
C ILE A 169 -2.06 33.59 -9.47
N GLU A 170 -1.88 33.65 -10.78
CA GLU A 170 -1.96 34.87 -11.59
C GLU A 170 -3.26 34.84 -12.38
N LEU A 171 -4.05 35.92 -12.29
CA LEU A 171 -5.31 36.07 -12.99
C LEU A 171 -5.23 37.21 -13.99
N ASP A 172 -5.44 36.92 -15.27
CA ASP A 172 -5.71 37.92 -16.28
C ASP A 172 -7.18 38.34 -16.17
N LYS A 173 -7.41 39.61 -15.79
CA LYS A 173 -8.74 40.14 -15.54
C LYS A 173 -9.52 40.42 -16.84
N ASP A 174 -8.84 40.56 -17.95
CA ASP A 174 -9.46 40.86 -19.24
C ASP A 174 -9.93 39.60 -19.94
N THR A 175 -9.20 38.51 -19.80
CA THR A 175 -9.52 37.21 -20.41
C THR A 175 -10.15 36.20 -19.43
N GLY A 176 -9.91 36.38 -18.12
CA GLY A 176 -10.30 35.42 -17.09
C GLY A 176 -9.35 34.21 -17.00
N GLU A 177 -8.24 34.22 -17.71
CA GLU A 177 -7.24 33.16 -17.67
C GLU A 177 -6.59 33.08 -16.30
N VAL A 178 -6.50 31.87 -15.75
CA VAL A 178 -5.87 31.58 -14.46
C VAL A 178 -4.60 30.75 -14.70
N LYS A 179 -3.48 31.25 -14.20
CA LYS A 179 -2.20 30.53 -14.19
C LYS A 179 -1.83 30.18 -12.77
N ILE A 180 -1.51 28.91 -12.52
CA ILE A 180 -0.99 28.45 -11.24
C ILE A 180 0.49 28.75 -11.19
N LEU A 181 0.94 29.49 -10.16
CA LEU A 181 2.34 29.82 -9.93
C LEU A 181 2.97 28.83 -8.96
N ASP A 182 2.32 28.56 -7.82
CA ASP A 182 2.79 27.69 -6.77
C ASP A 182 1.60 27.01 -6.06
N TYR A 183 1.76 25.75 -5.72
CA TYR A 183 0.80 24.98 -4.92
C TYR A 183 1.55 24.26 -3.80
N VAL A 184 1.15 24.49 -2.57
CA VAL A 184 1.70 23.81 -1.40
C VAL A 184 0.60 22.99 -0.75
N ALA A 185 0.87 21.71 -0.51
CA ALA A 185 0.02 20.83 0.27
C ALA A 185 0.76 20.29 1.49
N VAL A 186 0.11 20.34 2.64
CA VAL A 186 0.56 19.64 3.84
C VAL A 186 -0.48 18.57 4.15
N VAL A 187 -0.03 17.33 4.27
CA VAL A 187 -0.89 16.15 4.42
C VAL A 187 -0.56 15.44 5.73
N ASP A 188 -1.59 15.19 6.52
CA ASP A 188 -1.54 14.26 7.64
C ASP A 188 -2.30 12.98 7.26
N CYS A 189 -1.56 11.92 7.00
CA CYS A 189 -2.09 10.58 6.71
C CYS A 189 -1.49 9.50 7.63
N GLY A 190 -0.97 9.92 8.77
CA GLY A 190 -0.20 9.08 9.68
C GLY A 190 1.18 8.74 9.10
N ILE A 191 1.77 7.64 9.52
CA ILE A 191 3.10 7.22 9.09
C ILE A 191 3.06 6.77 7.63
N THR A 192 3.81 7.44 6.78
CA THR A 192 3.95 7.05 5.37
C THR A 192 4.87 5.84 5.23
N ILE A 193 4.35 4.74 4.69
CA ILE A 193 5.15 3.51 4.45
C ILE A 193 6.28 3.79 3.46
N ASN A 194 5.97 4.53 2.40
CA ASN A 194 6.94 5.01 1.42
C ASN A 194 6.67 6.50 1.11
N PRO A 195 7.45 7.41 1.68
CA PRO A 195 7.24 8.85 1.49
C PRO A 195 7.28 9.31 0.03
N ALA A 196 8.12 8.69 -0.80
CA ALA A 196 8.23 9.03 -2.21
C ALA A 196 6.94 8.67 -2.97
N LEU A 197 6.41 7.47 -2.76
CA LEU A 197 5.16 7.03 -3.38
C LEU A 197 3.95 7.80 -2.84
N ALA A 198 3.90 8.06 -1.54
CA ALA A 198 2.85 8.89 -0.93
C ALA A 198 2.82 10.30 -1.52
N ARG A 199 4.00 10.90 -1.74
CA ARG A 199 4.13 12.20 -2.39
C ARG A 199 3.58 12.19 -3.82
N ILE A 200 3.97 11.21 -4.63
CA ILE A 200 3.50 11.08 -6.02
C ILE A 200 1.96 10.93 -6.06
N GLN A 201 1.39 10.15 -5.14
CA GLN A 201 -0.06 10.00 -5.05
C GLN A 201 -0.76 11.30 -4.66
N THR A 202 -0.21 12.07 -3.74
CA THR A 202 -0.74 13.38 -3.35
C THR A 202 -0.64 14.39 -4.51
N GLU A 203 0.50 14.47 -5.18
CA GLU A 203 0.71 15.30 -6.36
C GLU A 203 -0.28 14.96 -7.47
N GLY A 204 -0.48 13.66 -7.74
CA GLY A 204 -1.45 13.18 -8.73
C GLY A 204 -2.88 13.59 -8.39
N GLY A 205 -3.29 13.49 -7.14
CA GLY A 205 -4.62 13.94 -6.68
C GLY A 205 -4.81 15.45 -6.82
N ILE A 206 -3.80 16.25 -6.51
CA ILE A 206 -3.83 17.71 -6.69
C ILE A 206 -3.98 18.07 -8.17
N VAL A 207 -3.20 17.45 -9.04
CA VAL A 207 -3.27 17.67 -10.50
C VAL A 207 -4.65 17.32 -11.04
N GLN A 208 -5.26 16.24 -10.56
CA GLN A 208 -6.62 15.87 -10.92
C GLN A 208 -7.65 16.93 -10.49
N GLY A 209 -7.52 17.47 -9.26
CA GLY A 209 -8.35 18.55 -8.76
C GLY A 209 -8.19 19.84 -9.57
N ILE A 210 -6.97 20.18 -9.98
CA ILE A 210 -6.69 21.31 -10.87
C ILE A 210 -7.34 21.10 -12.24
N GLY A 211 -7.23 19.89 -12.79
CA GLY A 211 -7.86 19.50 -14.03
C GLY A 211 -9.37 19.77 -14.01
N HIS A 212 -10.06 19.26 -13.01
CA HIS A 212 -11.50 19.49 -12.83
C HIS A 212 -11.88 20.97 -12.67
N THR A 213 -10.99 21.77 -12.08
CA THR A 213 -11.29 23.18 -11.79
C THR A 213 -11.08 24.09 -12.99
N LEU A 214 -10.02 23.87 -13.77
CA LEU A 214 -9.55 24.84 -14.78
C LEU A 214 -9.64 24.34 -16.22
N PHE A 215 -9.66 23.02 -16.47
CA PHE A 215 -9.44 22.47 -17.81
C PHE A 215 -10.54 21.54 -18.30
N GLU A 216 -10.96 20.63 -17.45
CA GLU A 216 -11.82 19.52 -17.85
C GLU A 216 -13.28 19.93 -17.87
N ASN A 217 -13.94 19.76 -19.02
CA ASN A 217 -15.36 20.02 -19.18
C ASN A 217 -15.95 19.01 -20.16
N ILE A 218 -17.12 18.47 -19.84
CA ILE A 218 -17.87 17.57 -20.70
C ILE A 218 -19.27 18.19 -20.92
N THR A 219 -19.56 18.48 -22.20
CA THR A 219 -20.88 18.93 -22.61
C THR A 219 -21.54 17.88 -23.50
N TYR A 220 -22.86 17.95 -23.59
CA TYR A 220 -23.66 16.99 -24.36
C TYR A 220 -24.49 17.67 -25.42
N ASP A 221 -24.58 17.02 -26.58
CA ASP A 221 -25.52 17.45 -27.63
C ASP A 221 -26.99 17.15 -27.25
N ARG A 222 -27.92 17.52 -28.12
CA ARG A 222 -29.36 17.31 -27.88
C ARG A 222 -29.77 15.83 -27.83
N ASN A 223 -28.89 14.91 -28.25
CA ASN A 223 -29.11 13.47 -28.26
C ASN A 223 -28.39 12.77 -27.10
N GLY A 224 -27.78 13.53 -26.18
CA GLY A 224 -27.02 13.00 -25.05
C GLY A 224 -25.63 12.45 -25.40
N ARG A 225 -25.07 12.84 -26.55
CA ARG A 225 -23.71 12.44 -26.94
C ARG A 225 -22.69 13.45 -26.43
N PRO A 226 -21.57 13.03 -25.84
CA PRO A 226 -20.53 13.95 -25.42
C PRO A 226 -19.91 14.66 -26.63
N ILE A 227 -19.74 15.97 -26.52
CA ILE A 227 -19.12 16.81 -27.56
C ILE A 227 -17.59 16.63 -27.46
N GLU A 228 -17.05 16.66 -26.22
CA GLU A 228 -15.63 16.47 -25.93
C GLU A 228 -15.30 14.97 -25.91
N SER A 229 -15.31 14.34 -27.08
CA SER A 229 -15.17 12.89 -27.25
C SER A 229 -13.72 12.42 -27.50
N SER A 230 -12.76 13.32 -27.52
CA SER A 230 -11.34 13.04 -27.73
C SER A 230 -10.46 14.04 -26.98
N PHE A 231 -9.18 13.73 -26.78
CA PHE A 231 -8.22 14.66 -26.18
C PHE A 231 -7.94 15.93 -27.00
N LEU A 232 -8.48 16.05 -28.20
CA LEU A 232 -8.48 17.32 -28.96
C LEU A 232 -9.47 18.33 -28.33
N GLN A 233 -10.56 17.85 -27.78
CA GLN A 233 -11.60 18.68 -27.14
C GLN A 233 -11.58 18.61 -25.63
N TYR A 234 -11.48 17.39 -25.06
CA TYR A 234 -11.35 17.18 -23.63
C TYR A 234 -9.91 17.49 -23.19
N LYS A 235 -9.75 18.56 -22.43
CA LYS A 235 -8.44 19.06 -22.02
C LYS A 235 -8.06 18.50 -20.65
N VAL A 236 -6.93 17.85 -20.57
CA VAL A 236 -6.29 17.41 -19.33
C VAL A 236 -5.07 18.32 -19.10
N PRO A 237 -4.81 18.75 -17.87
CA PRO A 237 -3.65 19.59 -17.59
C PRO A 237 -2.35 18.86 -17.92
N THR A 238 -1.37 19.61 -18.39
CA THR A 238 -0.01 19.14 -18.67
C THR A 238 0.96 19.63 -17.60
N ARG A 239 2.19 19.15 -17.64
CA ARG A 239 3.25 19.65 -16.73
C ARG A 239 3.49 21.16 -16.83
N LEU A 240 3.20 21.76 -17.96
CA LEU A 240 3.37 23.20 -18.18
C LEU A 240 2.31 24.04 -17.47
N ASP A 241 1.17 23.44 -17.14
CA ASP A 241 0.02 24.11 -16.53
C ASP A 241 0.08 24.12 -15.00
N MET A 242 1.03 23.37 -14.40
CA MET A 242 1.02 23.08 -12.96
C MET A 242 1.81 24.04 -12.07
N GLY A 243 2.64 24.91 -12.62
CA GLY A 243 3.53 25.74 -11.83
C GLY A 243 4.46 24.92 -10.92
N HIS A 244 4.73 25.42 -9.74
CA HIS A 244 5.45 24.71 -8.68
C HIS A 244 4.45 23.90 -7.84
N LEU A 245 4.75 22.62 -7.59
CA LEU A 245 3.92 21.75 -6.74
C LEU A 245 4.81 21.18 -5.64
N ARG A 246 4.44 21.43 -4.39
CA ARG A 246 5.16 21.02 -3.19
C ARG A 246 4.23 20.26 -2.24
N VAL A 247 4.66 19.09 -1.80
CA VAL A 247 3.93 18.25 -0.86
C VAL A 247 4.82 17.96 0.34
N GLU A 248 4.31 18.24 1.53
CA GLU A 248 4.93 17.91 2.81
C GLU A 248 3.98 17.02 3.62
N PHE A 249 4.55 16.15 4.43
CA PHE A 249 3.80 15.28 5.32
C PHE A 249 4.00 15.74 6.76
N GLU A 250 2.89 15.85 7.47
CA GLU A 250 2.86 16.08 8.92
C GLU A 250 2.46 14.77 9.62
N ASN A 251 3.10 14.49 10.71
CA ASN A 251 2.90 13.29 11.50
C ASN A 251 2.47 13.67 12.93
N SER A 252 1.27 14.26 13.03
CA SER A 252 0.75 14.82 14.29
C SER A 252 0.20 13.77 15.27
N TYR A 253 -0.07 12.56 14.76
CA TYR A 253 -0.57 11.43 15.55
C TYR A 253 0.35 10.24 15.36
N GLU A 254 1.09 9.89 16.40
CA GLU A 254 1.82 8.64 16.52
C GLU A 254 0.89 7.53 17.06
#